data_7ccce3e713082be654bec0d34cccf9d5
#
_entry.id   7ccce3e713082be654bec0d34cccf9d5
#
_cell.length_a   1.000
_cell.length_b   1.000
_cell.length_c   1.000
_cell.angle_alpha   90.00
_cell.angle_beta   90.00
_cell.angle_gamma   90.00
#
_symmetry.space_group_name_H-M   'P 1'
#
loop_
_entity.id
_entity.type
_entity.pdbx_description
1 polymer ?
#
loop_
_entity_poly.entity_id
_entity_poly.type
_entity_poly.pdbx_seq_one_letter_code
_entity_poly.pdbx_strand_id
1 'polypeptide(L)'
;MKTVLLSLITGFCTFTSLAAQVTSNDHLQKRAERICDSIRTTYLPDKRVGIFQTEFRLNGSHLVLTGNTTLPDASQALQASLQKAGFEVEGNLRLLPDTEELGEKTWGVVNMSVCNMRSAPDYDAGQSTQALLGMPVKIIEKDGWLHVQTPDEYLSWVLPASIQRMTRAELSEWNRSPQIVVTDIYGFVYSQASEKSQTVSDVVSGNRLKYLGKKGKFYEVGYPDGRRGFLPKRSGQPLDEWRKNIKHDAESILNSGRLLIGVPYMWSGTSTKGVDCSGFVRTTLLMHDIIIPRDASQQALKGQRIEIEEGFKNLQPGDLLLFGTKAQNGKRERVSHVGFYTNNGRFIHSLGWVREASFNPEDPVYDAYDLNRLLFAVRILPFINQEKGLNTTDQNEFYH
;
A
#
# COMPACT_ATOMS: atom_id res chain seq x y z
N MET A 1 -43.17 -27.53 75.44
CA MET A 1 -43.68 -26.14 75.53
C MET A 1 -42.85 -25.28 74.64
N LYS A 2 -43.51 -24.50 73.82
CA LYS A 2 -43.06 -23.43 72.89
C LYS A 2 -42.18 -23.81 71.71
N THR A 3 -42.85 -24.01 70.62
CA THR A 3 -42.51 -23.97 69.24
C THR A 3 -41.80 -22.67 68.82
N VAL A 4 -40.70 -22.77 68.09
CA VAL A 4 -40.22 -21.65 67.31
C VAL A 4 -40.10 -22.15 65.85
N LEU A 5 -41.05 -21.67 65.06
CA LEU A 5 -41.01 -21.77 63.57
C LEU A 5 -40.02 -20.73 63.07
N LEU A 6 -39.01 -21.15 62.34
CA LEU A 6 -38.11 -20.24 61.63
C LEU A 6 -38.37 -20.32 60.12
N SER A 7 -38.85 -19.22 59.58
CA SER A 7 -39.18 -19.04 58.18
C SER A 7 -37.88 -18.96 57.32
N LEU A 8 -37.75 -19.90 56.42
CA LEU A 8 -36.76 -19.92 55.36
C LEU A 8 -37.50 -19.64 54.04
N ILE A 9 -37.69 -18.40 53.64
CA ILE A 9 -38.01 -18.00 52.27
C ILE A 9 -37.53 -16.58 52.08
N THR A 10 -36.39 -16.33 51.46
CA THR A 10 -36.05 -15.21 50.57
C THR A 10 -34.55 -15.27 50.22
N GLY A 11 -34.21 -15.96 49.16
CA GLY A 11 -32.82 -16.02 48.69
C GLY A 11 -32.66 -16.51 47.25
N PHE A 12 -33.80 -16.82 46.54
CA PHE A 12 -33.68 -17.47 45.20
C PHE A 12 -33.98 -16.55 44.00
N CYS A 13 -34.50 -15.34 44.21
CA CYS A 13 -34.90 -14.44 43.09
C CYS A 13 -33.81 -13.51 42.58
N THR A 14 -32.68 -13.31 43.27
CA THR A 14 -31.66 -12.37 42.83
C THR A 14 -30.57 -13.00 41.94
N PHE A 15 -30.31 -14.27 42.11
CA PHE A 15 -29.30 -14.97 41.29
C PHE A 15 -29.77 -15.28 39.86
N THR A 16 -31.05 -15.53 39.65
CA THR A 16 -31.62 -15.80 38.31
C THR A 16 -31.71 -14.55 37.44
N SER A 17 -31.91 -13.37 38.01
CA SER A 17 -31.97 -12.11 37.27
C SER A 17 -30.59 -11.65 36.80
N LEU A 18 -29.55 -11.88 37.59
CA LEU A 18 -28.18 -11.51 37.23
C LEU A 18 -27.65 -12.42 36.12
N ALA A 19 -27.87 -13.72 36.17
CA ALA A 19 -27.49 -14.69 35.16
C ALA A 19 -28.23 -14.46 33.82
N ALA A 20 -29.52 -14.14 33.85
CA ALA A 20 -30.31 -13.81 32.67
C ALA A 20 -29.86 -12.48 32.02
N GLN A 21 -29.46 -11.51 32.82
CA GLN A 21 -28.97 -10.21 32.35
C GLN A 21 -27.58 -10.31 31.74
N VAL A 22 -26.70 -11.16 32.30
CA VAL A 22 -25.36 -11.45 31.73
C VAL A 22 -25.49 -12.19 30.41
N THR A 23 -26.36 -13.20 30.29
CA THR A 23 -26.58 -13.93 29.02
C THR A 23 -27.23 -13.05 27.94
N SER A 24 -28.12 -12.12 28.33
CA SER A 24 -28.75 -11.18 27.40
C SER A 24 -27.72 -10.17 26.85
N ASN A 25 -26.88 -9.62 27.73
CA ASN A 25 -25.82 -8.68 27.29
C ASN A 25 -24.78 -9.35 26.38
N ASP A 26 -24.38 -10.60 26.66
CA ASP A 26 -23.46 -11.35 25.79
C ASP A 26 -24.05 -11.59 24.39
N HIS A 27 -25.35 -11.87 24.28
CA HIS A 27 -26.05 -12.00 23.01
C HIS A 27 -26.09 -10.68 22.22
N LEU A 28 -26.37 -9.56 22.88
CA LEU A 28 -26.37 -8.24 22.25
C LEU A 28 -24.97 -7.81 21.82
N GLN A 29 -23.96 -8.09 22.65
CA GLN A 29 -22.55 -7.88 22.34
C GLN A 29 -22.16 -8.59 21.02
N LYS A 30 -22.38 -9.89 20.94
CA LYS A 30 -22.10 -10.70 19.73
C LYS A 30 -22.90 -10.25 18.50
N ARG A 31 -24.09 -9.68 18.70
CA ARG A 31 -24.90 -9.15 17.60
C ARG A 31 -24.29 -7.84 17.07
N ALA A 32 -23.86 -6.95 17.93
CA ALA A 32 -23.20 -5.71 17.54
C ALA A 32 -21.85 -5.99 16.83
N GLU A 33 -21.05 -6.92 17.38
CA GLU A 33 -19.79 -7.36 16.76
C GLU A 33 -20.00 -7.89 15.35
N ARG A 34 -21.00 -8.75 15.13
CA ARG A 34 -21.32 -9.28 13.80
C ARG A 34 -21.73 -8.19 12.80
N ILE A 35 -22.44 -7.15 13.26
CA ILE A 35 -22.80 -6.01 12.41
C ILE A 35 -21.54 -5.24 12.04
N CYS A 36 -20.67 -4.91 13.00
CA CYS A 36 -19.39 -4.23 12.76
C CYS A 36 -18.52 -5.03 11.77
N ASP A 37 -18.40 -6.35 11.96
CA ASP A 37 -17.63 -7.23 11.08
C ASP A 37 -18.20 -7.31 9.66
N SER A 38 -19.52 -7.32 9.53
CA SER A 38 -20.21 -7.31 8.24
C SER A 38 -19.95 -6.02 7.47
N ILE A 39 -20.08 -4.87 8.14
CA ILE A 39 -19.78 -3.55 7.56
C ILE A 39 -18.30 -3.47 7.18
N ARG A 40 -17.40 -3.85 8.08
CA ARG A 40 -15.97 -3.87 7.81
C ARG A 40 -15.64 -4.73 6.58
N THR A 41 -16.19 -5.93 6.49
CA THR A 41 -15.94 -6.85 5.37
C THR A 41 -16.47 -6.31 4.04
N THR A 42 -17.59 -5.57 4.08
CA THR A 42 -18.21 -4.99 2.89
C THR A 42 -17.45 -3.76 2.38
N TYR A 43 -17.08 -2.84 3.29
CA TYR A 43 -16.50 -1.54 2.92
C TYR A 43 -14.97 -1.51 2.95
N LEU A 44 -14.34 -2.39 3.74
CA LEU A 44 -12.89 -2.49 3.87
C LEU A 44 -12.45 -3.97 3.90
N PRO A 45 -12.57 -4.70 2.77
CA PRO A 45 -12.12 -6.09 2.70
C PRO A 45 -10.60 -6.23 2.86
N ASP A 46 -9.85 -5.17 2.55
CA ASP A 46 -8.40 -5.08 2.73
C ASP A 46 -8.02 -3.95 3.71
N LYS A 47 -7.65 -4.33 4.92
CA LYS A 47 -7.27 -3.40 6.00
C LYS A 47 -5.97 -2.62 5.76
N ARG A 48 -5.21 -2.94 4.68
CA ARG A 48 -3.97 -2.24 4.31
C ARG A 48 -4.22 -0.89 3.64
N VAL A 49 -5.45 -0.66 3.14
CA VAL A 49 -5.80 0.52 2.34
C VAL A 49 -6.79 1.47 3.02
N GLY A 50 -7.17 1.20 4.25
CA GLY A 50 -8.09 2.05 5.01
C GLY A 50 -8.10 1.72 6.50
N ILE A 51 -8.75 2.58 7.26
CA ILE A 51 -8.95 2.43 8.71
C ILE A 51 -10.44 2.24 8.97
N PHE A 52 -10.79 1.21 9.73
CA PHE A 52 -12.12 1.00 10.28
C PHE A 52 -11.96 0.32 11.63
N GLN A 53 -11.81 1.13 12.67
CA GLN A 53 -11.65 0.73 14.07
C GLN A 53 -12.92 1.08 14.82
N THR A 54 -13.51 0.10 15.47
CA THR A 54 -14.75 0.25 16.25
C THR A 54 -14.53 -0.24 17.66
N GLU A 55 -14.89 0.59 18.62
CA GLU A 55 -15.02 0.22 20.01
C GLU A 55 -16.44 0.58 20.46
N PHE A 56 -17.06 -0.25 21.27
CA PHE A 56 -18.36 0.05 21.83
C PHE A 56 -18.56 -0.53 23.21
N ARG A 57 -19.38 0.16 23.99
CA ARG A 57 -19.84 -0.27 25.32
C ARG A 57 -21.35 -0.40 25.29
N LEU A 58 -21.85 -1.51 25.84
CA LEU A 58 -23.28 -1.83 25.89
C LEU A 58 -23.80 -1.76 27.30
N ASN A 59 -24.98 -1.12 27.47
CA ASN A 59 -25.81 -1.19 28.64
C ASN A 59 -27.25 -1.49 28.18
N GLY A 60 -27.63 -2.77 28.15
CA GLY A 60 -28.84 -3.23 27.49
C GLY A 60 -28.81 -2.93 25.98
N SER A 61 -29.83 -2.24 25.44
CA SER A 61 -29.88 -1.80 24.06
C SER A 61 -29.10 -0.51 23.78
N HIS A 62 -28.68 0.21 24.82
CA HIS A 62 -27.90 1.45 24.66
C HIS A 62 -26.45 1.13 24.34
N LEU A 63 -25.97 1.60 23.17
CA LEU A 63 -24.65 1.36 22.62
C LEU A 63 -23.89 2.67 22.42
N VAL A 64 -22.81 2.85 23.18
CA VAL A 64 -21.88 3.98 22.98
C VAL A 64 -20.81 3.53 22.00
N LEU A 65 -20.82 4.12 20.78
CA LEU A 65 -19.89 3.80 19.68
C LEU A 65 -18.77 4.83 19.65
N THR A 66 -17.52 4.34 19.62
CA THR A 66 -16.30 5.14 19.42
C THR A 66 -15.38 4.44 18.43
N GLY A 67 -14.35 5.15 17.99
CA GLY A 67 -13.32 4.62 17.06
C GLY A 67 -13.01 5.57 15.92
N ASN A 68 -12.26 5.07 14.94
CA ASN A 68 -11.77 5.87 13.82
C ASN A 68 -12.05 5.18 12.47
N THR A 69 -12.30 5.98 11.43
CA THR A 69 -12.44 5.45 10.07
C THR A 69 -11.99 6.46 9.01
N THR A 70 -11.41 5.95 7.92
CA THR A 70 -11.17 6.72 6.69
C THR A 70 -12.34 6.61 5.70
N LEU A 71 -13.44 5.90 6.07
CA LEU A 71 -14.53 5.50 5.19
C LEU A 71 -15.85 6.10 5.71
N PRO A 72 -16.27 7.30 5.24
CA PRO A 72 -17.49 7.95 5.70
C PRO A 72 -18.74 7.10 5.45
N ASP A 73 -18.84 6.46 4.28
CA ASP A 73 -19.98 5.61 3.92
C ASP A 73 -20.11 4.38 4.84
N ALA A 74 -18.99 3.81 5.25
CA ALA A 74 -18.96 2.69 6.19
C ALA A 74 -19.46 3.12 7.58
N SER A 75 -19.11 4.34 8.02
CA SER A 75 -19.59 4.90 9.29
C SER A 75 -21.10 5.08 9.29
N GLN A 76 -21.66 5.66 8.23
CA GLN A 76 -23.10 5.84 8.06
C GLN A 76 -23.84 4.51 8.01
N ALA A 77 -23.33 3.54 7.22
CA ALA A 77 -23.91 2.21 7.11
C ALA A 77 -23.88 1.45 8.44
N LEU A 78 -22.81 1.62 9.24
CA LEU A 78 -22.71 1.02 10.57
C LEU A 78 -23.80 1.56 11.49
N GLN A 79 -23.94 2.88 11.60
CA GLN A 79 -24.98 3.50 12.44
C GLN A 79 -26.39 3.03 12.04
N ALA A 80 -26.72 3.10 10.74
CA ALA A 80 -28.02 2.67 10.24
C ALA A 80 -28.29 1.17 10.54
N SER A 81 -27.29 0.32 10.41
CA SER A 81 -27.42 -1.13 10.66
C SER A 81 -27.61 -1.44 12.14
N LEU A 82 -26.91 -0.76 13.03
CA LEU A 82 -27.07 -0.89 14.48
C LEU A 82 -28.46 -0.42 14.92
N GLN A 83 -28.91 0.75 14.46
CA GLN A 83 -30.25 1.27 14.76
C GLN A 83 -31.35 0.34 14.27
N LYS A 84 -31.24 -0.17 13.01
CA LYS A 84 -32.17 -1.17 12.45
C LYS A 84 -32.20 -2.47 13.27
N ALA A 85 -31.08 -2.80 13.90
CA ALA A 85 -30.99 -3.94 14.81
C ALA A 85 -31.56 -3.71 16.21
N GLY A 86 -32.11 -2.52 16.49
CA GLY A 86 -32.74 -2.15 17.77
C GLY A 86 -31.79 -1.59 18.83
N PHE A 87 -30.57 -1.20 18.45
CA PHE A 87 -29.65 -0.48 19.34
C PHE A 87 -29.96 1.02 19.36
N GLU A 88 -29.92 1.61 20.56
CA GLU A 88 -29.88 3.05 20.76
C GLU A 88 -28.41 3.50 20.69
N VAL A 89 -27.99 4.01 19.52
CA VAL A 89 -26.59 4.34 19.26
C VAL A 89 -26.28 5.77 19.68
N GLU A 90 -25.36 5.92 20.62
CA GLU A 90 -24.74 7.19 21.02
C GLU A 90 -23.30 7.26 20.47
N GLY A 91 -22.89 8.43 19.94
CA GLY A 91 -21.57 8.66 19.36
C GLY A 91 -21.48 8.20 17.91
N ASN A 92 -20.26 8.29 17.37
CA ASN A 92 -19.93 7.93 15.99
C ASN A 92 -18.44 7.62 15.86
N LEU A 93 -18.04 7.05 14.71
CA LEU A 93 -16.62 6.94 14.36
C LEU A 93 -16.09 8.31 13.94
N ARG A 94 -14.92 8.68 14.49
CA ARG A 94 -14.18 9.87 14.06
C ARG A 94 -13.67 9.67 12.63
N LEU A 95 -13.99 10.61 11.75
CA LEU A 95 -13.51 10.57 10.36
C LEU A 95 -12.06 11.04 10.28
N LEU A 96 -11.25 10.28 9.57
CA LEU A 96 -9.85 10.59 9.29
C LEU A 96 -9.65 10.98 7.82
N PRO A 97 -8.74 11.93 7.52
CA PRO A 97 -7.90 12.69 8.44
C PRO A 97 -8.70 13.68 9.28
N ASP A 98 -8.35 13.78 10.57
CA ASP A 98 -8.93 14.76 11.46
C ASP A 98 -8.19 16.10 11.34
N THR A 99 -8.85 17.09 10.75
CA THR A 99 -8.25 18.41 10.51
C THR A 99 -8.13 19.25 11.79
N GLU A 100 -8.86 18.95 12.84
CA GLU A 100 -8.69 19.63 14.16
C GLU A 100 -7.35 19.22 14.78
N GLU A 101 -6.95 17.95 14.64
CA GLU A 101 -5.68 17.44 15.16
C GLU A 101 -4.49 17.73 14.24
N LEU A 102 -4.66 17.53 12.92
CA LEU A 102 -3.60 17.69 11.94
C LEU A 102 -3.41 19.11 11.43
N GLY A 103 -4.41 19.99 11.58
CA GLY A 103 -4.47 21.27 10.89
C GLY A 103 -4.71 21.09 9.38
N GLU A 104 -4.50 22.16 8.61
CA GLU A 104 -4.77 22.17 7.17
C GLU A 104 -3.79 21.31 6.34
N LYS A 105 -2.61 20.95 6.92
CA LYS A 105 -1.55 20.21 6.22
C LYS A 105 -1.74 18.70 6.34
N THR A 106 -2.81 18.20 5.72
CA THR A 106 -3.17 16.77 5.64
C THR A 106 -2.58 16.04 4.43
N TRP A 107 -1.69 16.70 3.68
CA TRP A 107 -0.91 16.15 2.59
C TRP A 107 0.56 16.35 2.83
N GLY A 108 1.38 15.71 2.02
CA GLY A 108 2.82 15.91 2.04
C GLY A 108 3.51 15.29 0.83
N VAL A 109 4.79 15.58 0.72
CA VAL A 109 5.67 15.03 -0.33
C VAL A 109 6.91 14.47 0.34
N VAL A 110 7.32 13.29 -0.08
CA VAL A 110 8.53 12.61 0.40
C VAL A 110 9.76 13.43 0.02
N ASN A 111 10.66 13.70 0.99
CA ASN A 111 11.80 14.61 0.82
C ASN A 111 13.19 13.92 0.85
N MET A 112 13.22 12.59 0.86
CA MET A 112 14.43 11.75 0.78
C MET A 112 14.34 10.73 -0.34
N SER A 113 15.47 10.26 -0.86
CA SER A 113 15.52 9.35 -2.02
C SER A 113 14.62 8.13 -1.86
N VAL A 114 14.68 7.49 -0.70
CA VAL A 114 13.83 6.36 -0.31
C VAL A 114 13.43 6.53 1.15
N CYS A 115 12.13 6.66 1.40
CA CYS A 115 11.54 6.72 2.73
C CYS A 115 11.11 5.32 3.15
N ASN A 116 11.73 4.75 4.19
CA ASN A 116 11.28 3.50 4.79
C ASN A 116 10.03 3.73 5.63
N MET A 117 9.00 2.94 5.37
CA MET A 117 7.69 3.04 6.01
C MET A 117 7.47 1.82 6.91
N ARG A 118 6.91 2.04 8.08
CA ARG A 118 6.78 1.05 9.16
C ARG A 118 5.34 0.60 9.37
N SER A 119 5.18 -0.61 9.92
CA SER A 119 3.86 -1.16 10.28
C SER A 119 3.25 -0.55 11.55
N ALA A 120 4.03 0.14 12.36
CA ALA A 120 3.63 0.85 13.57
C ALA A 120 4.54 2.08 13.78
N PRO A 121 4.14 3.06 14.61
CA PRO A 121 4.93 4.27 14.90
C PRO A 121 6.09 3.97 15.86
N ASP A 122 6.96 3.04 15.47
CA ASP A 122 8.10 2.58 16.25
C ASP A 122 9.29 2.28 15.35
N TYR A 123 10.52 2.53 15.86
CA TYR A 123 11.77 2.18 15.18
C TYR A 123 11.99 0.68 15.04
N ASP A 124 11.49 -0.12 15.99
CA ASP A 124 11.60 -1.59 15.99
C ASP A 124 10.49 -2.26 15.17
N ALA A 125 9.47 -1.51 14.76
CA ALA A 125 8.41 -2.03 13.91
C ALA A 125 8.95 -2.49 12.55
N GLY A 126 8.36 -3.55 12.01
CA GLY A 126 8.73 -4.09 10.70
C GLY A 126 8.53 -3.08 9.58
N GLN A 127 9.41 -3.09 8.57
CA GLN A 127 9.19 -2.34 7.34
C GLN A 127 7.98 -2.92 6.59
N SER A 128 7.06 -2.09 6.11
CA SER A 128 5.86 -2.49 5.36
C SER A 128 5.95 -2.13 3.88
N THR A 129 6.57 -1.00 3.54
CA THR A 129 6.80 -0.54 2.16
C THR A 129 7.85 0.57 2.15
N GLN A 130 8.08 1.15 0.97
CA GLN A 130 8.89 2.37 0.78
C GLN A 130 8.14 3.37 -0.10
N ALA A 131 8.42 4.67 0.11
CA ALA A 131 8.00 5.75 -0.76
C ALA A 131 9.23 6.51 -1.29
N LEU A 132 9.12 7.11 -2.46
CA LEU A 132 10.23 7.72 -3.18
C LEU A 132 10.18 9.24 -3.12
N LEU A 133 11.34 9.90 -3.21
CA LEU A 133 11.46 11.36 -3.28
C LEU A 133 10.51 11.96 -4.32
N GLY A 134 9.77 12.98 -3.92
CA GLY A 134 8.80 13.66 -4.77
C GLY A 134 7.43 12.97 -4.85
N MET A 135 7.26 11.77 -4.24
CA MET A 135 5.98 11.08 -4.18
C MET A 135 5.04 11.80 -3.21
N PRO A 136 3.82 12.13 -3.64
CA PRO A 136 2.79 12.68 -2.76
C PRO A 136 2.27 11.59 -1.80
N VAL A 137 1.88 12.02 -0.61
CA VAL A 137 1.22 11.16 0.40
C VAL A 137 0.09 11.92 1.07
N LYS A 138 -0.96 11.23 1.49
CA LYS A 138 -2.02 11.75 2.34
C LYS A 138 -1.71 11.42 3.80
N ILE A 139 -1.74 12.40 4.68
CA ILE A 139 -1.51 12.21 6.11
C ILE A 139 -2.85 11.93 6.75
N ILE A 140 -2.99 10.78 7.38
CA ILE A 140 -4.24 10.27 7.95
C ILE A 140 -4.36 10.63 9.43
N GLU A 141 -3.28 10.41 10.20
CA GLU A 141 -3.21 10.69 11.64
C GLU A 141 -1.76 10.89 12.07
N LYS A 142 -1.55 11.34 13.31
CA LYS A 142 -0.24 11.61 13.90
C LYS A 142 -0.17 11.05 15.31
N ASP A 143 0.89 10.26 15.57
CA ASP A 143 1.23 9.76 16.92
C ASP A 143 2.77 9.73 17.05
N GLY A 144 3.40 10.90 17.28
CA GLY A 144 4.85 11.05 17.21
C GLY A 144 5.43 10.81 15.80
N TRP A 145 4.84 9.89 15.06
CA TRP A 145 5.04 9.58 13.65
C TRP A 145 3.84 10.09 12.83
N LEU A 146 3.94 10.00 11.51
CA LEU A 146 2.83 10.28 10.60
C LEU A 146 2.33 8.95 10.02
N HIS A 147 1.05 8.66 10.18
CA HIS A 147 0.37 7.59 9.45
C HIS A 147 -0.04 8.15 8.10
N VAL A 148 0.52 7.61 7.04
CA VAL A 148 0.31 8.14 5.69
C VAL A 148 -0.22 7.09 4.74
N GLN A 149 -0.94 7.54 3.71
CA GLN A 149 -1.39 6.73 2.60
C GLN A 149 -0.60 7.13 1.35
N THR A 150 -0.02 6.16 0.66
CA THR A 150 0.70 6.31 -0.60
C THR A 150 -0.25 6.23 -1.81
N PRO A 151 0.19 6.62 -3.04
CA PRO A 151 -0.66 6.62 -4.24
C PRO A 151 -1.25 5.26 -4.64
N ASP A 152 -0.68 4.15 -4.17
CA ASP A 152 -1.22 2.79 -4.26
C ASP A 152 -2.19 2.44 -3.11
N GLU A 153 -2.68 3.46 -2.42
CA GLU A 153 -3.61 3.44 -1.28
C GLU A 153 -3.06 2.73 -0.02
N TYR A 154 -1.79 2.32 0.01
CA TYR A 154 -1.21 1.59 1.13
C TYR A 154 -0.95 2.48 2.35
N LEU A 155 -1.36 2.02 3.53
CA LEU A 155 -1.19 2.74 4.80
C LEU A 155 0.08 2.30 5.53
N SER A 156 0.86 3.26 6.01
CA SER A 156 2.07 2.99 6.79
C SER A 156 2.53 4.20 7.59
N TRP A 157 3.37 3.96 8.59
CA TRP A 157 3.93 4.98 9.45
C TRP A 157 5.29 5.46 8.97
N VAL A 158 5.52 6.77 9.01
CA VAL A 158 6.78 7.41 8.63
C VAL A 158 7.24 8.41 9.67
N LEU A 159 8.54 8.65 9.74
CA LEU A 159 9.09 9.74 10.53
C LEU A 159 8.65 11.09 9.93
N PRO A 160 8.23 12.07 10.76
CA PRO A 160 7.85 13.39 10.28
C PRO A 160 8.93 14.08 9.44
N ALA A 161 10.21 13.86 9.76
CA ALA A 161 11.35 14.39 9.01
C ALA A 161 11.45 13.89 7.56
N SER A 162 10.77 12.79 7.23
CA SER A 162 10.78 12.21 5.87
C SER A 162 9.79 12.86 4.92
N ILE A 163 8.86 13.67 5.45
CA ILE A 163 7.74 14.25 4.70
C ILE A 163 7.73 15.77 4.86
N GLN A 164 7.74 16.49 3.76
CA GLN A 164 7.38 17.89 3.76
C GLN A 164 5.86 17.99 3.76
N ARG A 165 5.26 18.35 4.91
CA ARG A 165 3.82 18.52 5.06
C ARG A 165 3.32 19.72 4.25
N MET A 166 2.19 19.54 3.58
CA MET A 166 1.58 20.51 2.67
C MET A 166 0.06 20.58 2.88
N THR A 167 -0.51 21.72 2.58
CA THR A 167 -1.95 21.84 2.29
C THR A 167 -2.25 21.20 0.93
N ARG A 168 -3.52 20.99 0.60
CA ARG A 168 -3.91 20.51 -0.75
C ARG A 168 -3.48 21.48 -1.85
N ALA A 169 -3.54 22.78 -1.59
CA ALA A 169 -3.12 23.81 -2.54
C ALA A 169 -1.61 23.77 -2.81
N GLU A 170 -0.79 23.69 -1.74
CA GLU A 170 0.67 23.57 -1.85
C GLU A 170 1.08 22.27 -2.60
N LEU A 171 0.39 21.15 -2.34
CA LEU A 171 0.60 19.90 -3.08
C LEU A 171 0.26 20.06 -4.56
N SER A 172 -0.87 20.68 -4.87
CA SER A 172 -1.28 20.93 -6.27
C SER A 172 -0.29 21.83 -7.00
N GLU A 173 0.31 22.81 -6.32
CA GLU A 173 1.40 23.63 -6.87
C GLU A 173 2.66 22.77 -7.13
N TRP A 174 3.05 21.91 -6.18
CA TRP A 174 4.15 20.97 -6.36
C TRP A 174 3.92 20.06 -7.57
N ASN A 175 2.77 19.43 -7.68
CA ASN A 175 2.43 18.49 -8.74
C ASN A 175 2.39 19.14 -10.13
N ARG A 176 1.93 20.38 -10.24
CA ARG A 176 1.87 21.16 -11.50
C ARG A 176 3.21 21.82 -11.87
N SER A 177 4.16 21.89 -10.95
CA SER A 177 5.46 22.46 -11.26
C SER A 177 6.22 21.58 -12.28
N PRO A 178 7.02 22.17 -13.19
CA PRO A 178 7.94 21.39 -14.00
C PRO A 178 8.82 20.50 -13.13
N GLN A 179 8.96 19.23 -13.47
CA GLN A 179 9.72 18.25 -12.69
C GLN A 179 10.74 17.52 -13.55
N ILE A 180 11.81 17.06 -12.92
CA ILE A 180 12.74 16.06 -13.45
C ILE A 180 12.43 14.73 -12.79
N VAL A 181 12.19 13.67 -13.57
CA VAL A 181 12.18 12.29 -13.11
C VAL A 181 13.58 11.69 -13.24
N VAL A 182 14.04 11.02 -12.19
CA VAL A 182 15.31 10.29 -12.20
C VAL A 182 15.09 8.97 -12.94
N THR A 183 15.95 8.68 -13.92
CA THR A 183 15.88 7.47 -14.74
C THR A 183 17.06 6.52 -14.49
N ASP A 184 18.16 7.01 -13.91
CA ASP A 184 19.26 6.16 -13.45
C ASP A 184 18.81 5.27 -12.28
N ILE A 185 19.31 4.03 -12.25
CA ILE A 185 19.07 3.08 -11.14
C ILE A 185 19.53 3.66 -9.82
N TYR A 186 20.68 4.37 -9.82
CA TYR A 186 21.27 5.03 -8.68
C TYR A 186 22.12 6.22 -9.10
N GLY A 187 22.04 7.32 -8.39
CA GLY A 187 22.82 8.52 -8.70
C GLY A 187 22.86 9.50 -7.53
N PHE A 188 23.34 10.72 -7.82
CA PHE A 188 23.50 11.78 -6.82
C PHE A 188 23.05 13.14 -7.35
N VAL A 189 22.56 13.97 -6.45
CA VAL A 189 22.40 15.42 -6.63
C VAL A 189 23.57 16.12 -5.92
N TYR A 190 24.18 17.07 -6.57
CA TYR A 190 25.38 17.75 -6.12
C TYR A 190 25.08 19.20 -5.71
N SER A 191 25.90 19.78 -4.81
CA SER A 191 25.76 21.17 -4.33
C SER A 191 26.14 22.23 -5.39
N GLN A 192 26.90 21.84 -6.40
CA GLN A 192 27.25 22.65 -7.56
C GLN A 192 27.13 21.84 -8.84
N ALA A 193 27.16 22.51 -10.01
CA ALA A 193 27.13 21.86 -11.33
C ALA A 193 28.44 21.13 -11.64
N SER A 194 28.86 20.25 -10.74
CA SER A 194 30.11 19.47 -10.81
C SER A 194 29.98 18.21 -9.94
N GLU A 195 30.29 17.06 -10.50
CA GLU A 195 30.32 15.77 -9.79
C GLU A 195 31.46 15.68 -8.75
N LYS A 196 32.38 16.64 -8.75
CA LYS A 196 33.46 16.79 -7.75
C LYS A 196 33.02 17.60 -6.52
N SER A 197 31.82 18.22 -6.56
CA SER A 197 31.30 18.98 -5.42
C SER A 197 30.63 18.04 -4.42
N GLN A 198 30.34 18.55 -3.23
CA GLN A 198 29.65 17.80 -2.19
C GLN A 198 28.27 17.34 -2.68
N THR A 199 27.87 16.12 -2.33
CA THR A 199 26.52 15.60 -2.56
C THR A 199 25.51 16.27 -1.63
N VAL A 200 24.31 16.56 -2.17
CA VAL A 200 23.13 16.99 -1.41
C VAL A 200 22.34 15.77 -0.94
N SER A 201 22.13 14.83 -1.84
CA SER A 201 21.57 13.49 -1.55
C SER A 201 21.92 12.50 -2.64
N ASP A 202 21.71 11.24 -2.37
CA ASP A 202 21.53 10.23 -3.39
C ASP A 202 20.13 10.34 -4.03
N VAL A 203 19.95 9.69 -5.17
CA VAL A 203 18.66 9.52 -5.86
C VAL A 203 18.58 8.14 -6.50
N VAL A 204 17.35 7.68 -6.72
CA VAL A 204 17.05 6.38 -7.37
C VAL A 204 16.02 6.58 -8.47
N SER A 205 15.89 5.60 -9.36
CA SER A 205 14.89 5.62 -10.44
C SER A 205 13.47 5.85 -9.88
N GLY A 206 12.71 6.73 -10.55
CA GLY A 206 11.36 7.14 -10.13
C GLY A 206 11.33 8.31 -9.13
N ASN A 207 12.48 8.78 -8.60
CA ASN A 207 12.51 10.02 -7.82
C ASN A 207 12.10 11.21 -8.70
N ARG A 208 11.38 12.17 -8.11
CA ARG A 208 10.95 13.40 -8.77
C ARG A 208 11.44 14.62 -8.01
N LEU A 209 11.96 15.59 -8.74
CA LEU A 209 12.48 16.85 -8.22
C LEU A 209 11.92 18.00 -9.04
N LYS A 210 11.68 19.15 -8.41
CA LYS A 210 11.26 20.36 -9.14
C LYS A 210 12.38 20.80 -10.08
N TYR A 211 12.05 21.06 -11.34
CA TYR A 211 12.97 21.60 -12.31
C TYR A 211 13.08 23.13 -12.13
N LEU A 212 14.26 23.63 -11.83
CA LEU A 212 14.53 25.06 -11.62
C LEU A 212 15.29 25.70 -12.77
N GLY A 213 15.96 24.89 -13.59
CA GLY A 213 16.77 25.40 -14.69
C GLY A 213 17.83 24.40 -15.13
N LYS A 214 18.81 24.87 -15.90
CA LYS A 214 19.93 24.06 -16.36
C LYS A 214 21.24 24.84 -16.30
N LYS A 215 22.35 24.16 -15.95
CA LYS A 215 23.70 24.72 -15.96
C LYS A 215 24.64 23.69 -16.58
N GLY A 216 25.08 23.96 -17.81
CA GLY A 216 25.94 23.04 -18.58
C GLY A 216 25.31 21.63 -18.73
N LYS A 217 25.97 20.62 -18.19
CA LYS A 217 25.55 19.21 -18.22
C LYS A 217 24.64 18.82 -17.04
N PHE A 218 24.10 19.77 -16.29
CA PHE A 218 23.27 19.54 -15.12
C PHE A 218 21.91 20.20 -15.26
N TYR A 219 20.88 19.58 -14.63
CA TYR A 219 19.65 20.23 -14.23
C TYR A 219 19.84 20.86 -12.86
N GLU A 220 19.40 22.10 -12.68
CA GLU A 220 19.19 22.68 -11.36
C GLU A 220 17.84 22.19 -10.84
N VAL A 221 17.81 21.59 -9.63
CA VAL A 221 16.65 20.92 -9.07
C VAL A 221 16.36 21.39 -7.65
N GLY A 222 15.06 21.36 -7.29
CA GLY A 222 14.57 21.71 -5.96
C GLY A 222 13.86 20.53 -5.30
N TYR A 223 14.07 20.38 -4.00
CA TYR A 223 13.44 19.39 -3.14
C TYR A 223 12.14 19.95 -2.55
N PRO A 224 11.23 19.06 -2.06
CA PRO A 224 10.00 19.51 -1.39
C PRO A 224 10.24 20.38 -0.17
N ASP A 225 11.35 20.16 0.55
CA ASP A 225 11.77 20.88 1.76
C ASP A 225 12.57 22.17 1.49
N GLY A 226 12.71 22.58 0.22
CA GLY A 226 13.40 23.79 -0.19
C GLY A 226 14.90 23.64 -0.46
N ARG A 227 15.51 22.48 -0.16
CA ARG A 227 16.90 22.20 -0.61
C ARG A 227 17.00 22.34 -2.12
N ARG A 228 18.19 22.70 -2.60
CA ARG A 228 18.51 22.79 -4.03
C ARG A 228 19.78 22.03 -4.35
N GLY A 229 19.94 21.65 -5.62
CA GLY A 229 21.15 21.02 -6.09
C GLY A 229 21.18 20.83 -7.60
N PHE A 230 22.14 20.08 -8.06
CA PHE A 230 22.43 19.85 -9.48
C PHE A 230 22.45 18.36 -9.78
N LEU A 231 21.51 17.91 -10.61
CA LEU A 231 21.41 16.51 -11.11
C LEU A 231 22.09 16.45 -12.48
N PRO A 232 23.00 15.50 -12.74
CA PRO A 232 23.52 15.27 -14.09
C PRO A 232 22.40 14.97 -15.08
N LYS A 233 22.42 15.59 -16.24
CA LYS A 233 21.36 15.41 -17.27
C LYS A 233 21.21 13.97 -17.76
N ARG A 234 22.29 13.16 -17.67
CA ARG A 234 22.23 11.73 -17.98
C ARG A 234 21.38 10.93 -16.99
N SER A 235 21.23 11.42 -15.75
CA SER A 235 20.57 10.71 -14.66
C SER A 235 19.08 10.98 -14.56
N GLY A 236 18.50 11.81 -15.44
CA GLY A 236 17.07 12.11 -15.42
C GLY A 236 16.60 12.86 -16.67
N GLN A 237 15.30 13.02 -16.77
CA GLN A 237 14.63 13.70 -17.87
C GLN A 237 13.51 14.60 -17.35
N PRO A 238 13.15 15.70 -18.09
CA PRO A 238 11.92 16.43 -17.83
C PRO A 238 10.71 15.46 -17.85
N LEU A 239 9.87 15.51 -16.84
CA LEU A 239 8.77 14.57 -16.64
C LEU A 239 7.83 14.48 -17.86
N ASP A 240 7.49 15.63 -18.45
CA ASP A 240 6.58 15.68 -19.60
C ASP A 240 7.22 15.08 -20.86
N GLU A 241 8.53 15.23 -21.04
CA GLU A 241 9.27 14.62 -22.15
C GLU A 241 9.39 13.09 -21.95
N TRP A 242 9.68 12.68 -20.71
CA TRP A 242 9.77 11.27 -20.36
C TRP A 242 8.43 10.56 -20.58
N ARG A 243 7.31 11.14 -20.15
CA ARG A 243 5.96 10.58 -20.34
C ARG A 243 5.58 10.44 -21.83
N LYS A 244 6.01 11.33 -22.69
CA LYS A 244 5.77 11.24 -24.15
C LYS A 244 6.51 10.09 -24.81
N ASN A 245 7.66 9.70 -24.25
CA ASN A 245 8.57 8.72 -24.85
C ASN A 245 8.46 7.33 -24.20
N ILE A 246 7.90 7.26 -23.00
CA ILE A 246 7.77 5.99 -22.27
C ILE A 246 6.73 5.09 -22.94
N LYS A 247 7.02 3.79 -22.95
CA LYS A 247 6.14 2.78 -23.53
C LYS A 247 5.58 1.88 -22.45
N HIS A 248 4.33 1.49 -22.59
CA HIS A 248 3.63 0.57 -21.71
C HIS A 248 3.50 -0.83 -22.29
N ASP A 249 4.36 -1.19 -23.26
CA ASP A 249 4.41 -2.54 -23.82
C ASP A 249 5.26 -3.49 -22.96
N ALA A 250 5.00 -4.78 -23.12
CA ALA A 250 5.64 -5.82 -22.33
C ALA A 250 7.17 -5.84 -22.51
N GLU A 251 7.68 -5.65 -23.73
CA GLU A 251 9.12 -5.68 -24.02
C GLU A 251 9.86 -4.56 -23.27
N SER A 252 9.34 -3.34 -23.33
CA SER A 252 9.94 -2.18 -22.66
C SER A 252 9.95 -2.36 -21.15
N ILE A 253 8.83 -2.85 -20.56
CA ILE A 253 8.71 -3.12 -19.12
C ILE A 253 9.67 -4.22 -18.69
N LEU A 254 9.72 -5.34 -19.40
CA LEU A 254 10.63 -6.45 -19.09
C LEU A 254 12.10 -6.04 -19.21
N ASN A 255 12.45 -5.19 -20.18
CA ASN A 255 13.81 -4.65 -20.31
C ASN A 255 14.18 -3.78 -19.10
N SER A 256 13.25 -2.96 -18.57
CA SER A 256 13.46 -2.22 -17.33
C SER A 256 13.61 -3.15 -16.13
N GLY A 257 12.82 -4.23 -16.04
CA GLY A 257 12.97 -5.25 -15.01
C GLY A 257 14.36 -5.94 -15.06
N ARG A 258 14.91 -6.18 -16.25
CA ARG A 258 16.26 -6.75 -16.41
C ARG A 258 17.37 -5.83 -15.94
N LEU A 259 17.19 -4.51 -15.94
CA LEU A 259 18.16 -3.58 -15.35
C LEU A 259 18.32 -3.79 -13.83
N LEU A 260 17.35 -4.44 -13.18
CA LEU A 260 17.40 -4.75 -11.75
C LEU A 260 18.01 -6.12 -11.42
N ILE A 261 18.44 -6.92 -12.42
CA ILE A 261 19.08 -8.22 -12.17
C ILE A 261 20.29 -8.03 -11.24
N GLY A 262 20.35 -8.87 -10.19
CA GLY A 262 21.38 -8.80 -9.15
C GLY A 262 21.03 -7.89 -7.97
N VAL A 263 19.97 -7.07 -8.05
CA VAL A 263 19.50 -6.28 -6.89
C VAL A 263 19.06 -7.25 -5.78
N PRO A 264 19.56 -7.09 -4.54
CA PRO A 264 19.26 -8.01 -3.46
C PRO A 264 17.78 -7.97 -3.06
N TYR A 265 17.28 -9.13 -2.63
CA TYR A 265 15.97 -9.23 -2.01
C TYR A 265 15.98 -8.45 -0.69
N MET A 266 15.07 -7.51 -0.57
CA MET A 266 14.84 -6.79 0.67
C MET A 266 13.36 -6.87 1.02
N TRP A 267 13.03 -7.50 2.14
CA TRP A 267 11.64 -7.58 2.61
C TRP A 267 11.01 -6.18 2.68
N SER A 268 9.85 -6.03 2.06
CA SER A 268 9.14 -4.76 1.93
C SER A 268 9.88 -3.66 1.15
N GLY A 269 10.94 -4.00 0.40
CA GLY A 269 11.64 -3.08 -0.49
C GLY A 269 10.84 -2.79 -1.76
N THR A 270 10.79 -1.52 -2.16
CA THR A 270 10.15 -1.04 -3.40
C THR A 270 10.97 0.06 -4.07
N SER A 271 12.27 -0.10 -4.07
CA SER A 271 13.20 0.84 -4.71
C SER A 271 14.37 0.08 -5.33
N THR A 272 15.11 0.72 -6.21
CA THR A 272 16.30 0.11 -6.83
C THR A 272 17.44 -0.17 -5.85
N LYS A 273 17.32 0.20 -4.57
CA LYS A 273 18.26 -0.18 -3.50
C LYS A 273 18.01 -1.59 -2.96
N GLY A 274 16.85 -2.17 -3.20
CA GLY A 274 16.44 -3.50 -2.78
C GLY A 274 14.93 -3.66 -2.97
N VAL A 275 14.51 -4.84 -3.40
CA VAL A 275 13.11 -5.14 -3.70
C VAL A 275 12.71 -6.51 -3.14
N ASP A 276 11.47 -6.64 -2.66
CA ASP A 276 10.86 -7.96 -2.54
C ASP A 276 10.18 -8.36 -3.86
N CYS A 277 9.44 -9.44 -3.90
CA CYS A 277 8.83 -9.94 -5.14
C CYS A 277 7.83 -8.96 -5.75
N SER A 278 6.86 -8.49 -4.97
CA SER A 278 5.85 -7.52 -5.42
C SER A 278 6.43 -6.11 -5.55
N GLY A 279 7.44 -5.78 -4.76
CA GLY A 279 8.21 -4.54 -4.88
C GLY A 279 9.03 -4.49 -6.16
N PHE A 280 9.57 -5.61 -6.63
CA PHE A 280 10.21 -5.72 -7.95
C PHE A 280 9.22 -5.37 -9.07
N VAL A 281 8.03 -5.97 -9.05
CA VAL A 281 6.97 -5.67 -10.02
C VAL A 281 6.59 -4.19 -9.95
N ARG A 282 6.33 -3.67 -8.74
CA ARG A 282 5.97 -2.27 -8.53
C ARG A 282 7.05 -1.30 -8.97
N THR A 283 8.32 -1.56 -8.65
CA THR A 283 9.46 -0.70 -9.06
C THR A 283 9.62 -0.70 -10.58
N THR A 284 9.55 -1.86 -11.22
CA THR A 284 9.62 -1.98 -12.68
C THR A 284 8.50 -1.22 -13.37
N LEU A 285 7.26 -1.34 -12.88
CA LEU A 285 6.10 -0.63 -13.45
C LEU A 285 6.19 0.89 -13.21
N LEU A 286 6.70 1.33 -12.05
CA LEU A 286 6.90 2.76 -11.77
C LEU A 286 7.95 3.39 -12.69
N MET A 287 8.94 2.63 -13.16
CA MET A 287 9.88 3.07 -14.22
C MET A 287 9.16 3.34 -15.55
N HIS A 288 7.88 2.95 -15.66
CA HIS A 288 6.98 3.20 -16.78
C HIS A 288 5.77 4.06 -16.37
N ASP A 289 5.89 4.87 -15.31
CA ASP A 289 4.82 5.75 -14.78
C ASP A 289 3.56 5.01 -14.28
N ILE A 290 3.62 3.69 -14.07
CA ILE A 290 2.48 2.85 -13.69
C ILE A 290 2.51 2.56 -12.19
N ILE A 291 1.39 2.82 -11.52
CA ILE A 291 1.11 2.46 -10.14
C ILE A 291 0.32 1.15 -10.12
N ILE A 292 0.72 0.23 -9.25
CA ILE A 292 0.05 -1.02 -8.95
C ILE A 292 0.03 -1.23 -7.43
N PRO A 293 -0.95 -1.95 -6.85
CA PRO A 293 -0.97 -2.23 -5.42
C PRO A 293 0.32 -2.86 -4.88
N ARG A 294 0.56 -2.64 -3.57
CA ARG A 294 1.82 -3.00 -2.91
C ARG A 294 2.11 -4.50 -2.87
N ASP A 295 1.15 -5.30 -2.45
CA ASP A 295 1.41 -6.70 -2.14
C ASP A 295 1.01 -7.65 -3.28
N ALA A 296 1.72 -8.78 -3.43
CA ALA A 296 1.43 -9.78 -4.45
C ALA A 296 -0.04 -10.26 -4.40
N SER A 297 -0.62 -10.40 -3.21
CA SER A 297 -2.03 -10.77 -3.04
C SER A 297 -3.02 -9.71 -3.52
N GLN A 298 -2.62 -8.44 -3.54
CA GLN A 298 -3.40 -7.33 -4.10
C GLN A 298 -3.20 -7.23 -5.62
N GLN A 299 -1.96 -7.42 -6.09
CA GLN A 299 -1.61 -7.45 -7.51
C GLN A 299 -2.34 -8.60 -8.23
N ALA A 300 -2.53 -9.74 -7.56
CA ALA A 300 -3.29 -10.88 -8.04
C ALA A 300 -4.78 -10.60 -8.35
N LEU A 301 -5.31 -9.48 -7.84
CA LEU A 301 -6.68 -9.05 -8.05
C LEU A 301 -6.82 -8.02 -9.19
N LYS A 302 -5.72 -7.74 -9.92
CA LYS A 302 -5.69 -6.74 -10.99
C LYS A 302 -5.69 -7.38 -12.37
N GLY A 303 -6.35 -6.72 -13.30
CA GLY A 303 -6.42 -7.19 -14.67
C GLY A 303 -7.21 -8.50 -14.86
N GLN A 304 -6.87 -9.23 -15.90
CA GLN A 304 -7.52 -10.47 -16.26
C GLN A 304 -6.78 -11.66 -15.67
N ARG A 305 -7.47 -12.51 -14.89
CA ARG A 305 -6.96 -13.80 -14.44
C ARG A 305 -6.81 -14.76 -15.62
N ILE A 306 -5.65 -15.42 -15.69
CA ILE A 306 -5.28 -16.40 -16.70
C ILE A 306 -4.95 -17.72 -15.99
N GLU A 307 -5.74 -18.76 -16.25
CA GLU A 307 -5.42 -20.12 -15.79
C GLU A 307 -4.29 -20.70 -16.61
N ILE A 308 -3.40 -21.44 -15.97
CA ILE A 308 -2.21 -21.98 -16.62
C ILE A 308 -2.57 -23.21 -17.44
N GLU A 309 -2.33 -23.15 -18.76
CA GLU A 309 -2.46 -24.27 -19.66
C GLU A 309 -1.13 -25.05 -19.82
N GLU A 310 -1.22 -26.29 -20.25
CA GLU A 310 -0.05 -27.12 -20.53
C GLU A 310 0.90 -26.45 -21.53
N GLY A 311 2.19 -26.39 -21.16
CA GLY A 311 3.22 -25.75 -21.95
C GLY A 311 3.13 -24.21 -21.96
N PHE A 312 2.34 -23.59 -21.06
CA PHE A 312 2.24 -22.14 -20.87
C PHE A 312 1.79 -21.37 -22.15
N LYS A 313 1.02 -22.02 -23.02
CA LYS A 313 0.67 -21.52 -24.37
C LYS A 313 -0.21 -20.28 -24.36
N ASN A 314 -0.96 -20.06 -23.29
CA ASN A 314 -1.89 -18.94 -23.12
C ASN A 314 -1.26 -17.74 -22.40
N LEU A 315 -0.01 -17.87 -21.93
CA LEU A 315 0.73 -16.77 -21.32
C LEU A 315 1.36 -15.84 -22.36
N GLN A 316 1.42 -14.56 -22.02
CA GLN A 316 2.05 -13.53 -22.83
C GLN A 316 3.17 -12.83 -22.03
N PRO A 317 4.24 -12.35 -22.67
CA PRO A 317 5.25 -11.53 -22.02
C PRO A 317 4.58 -10.36 -21.26
N GLY A 318 5.02 -10.12 -20.01
CA GLY A 318 4.46 -9.10 -19.14
C GLY A 318 3.29 -9.57 -18.28
N ASP A 319 2.75 -10.78 -18.46
CA ASP A 319 1.80 -11.38 -17.50
C ASP A 319 2.50 -11.55 -16.15
N LEU A 320 1.79 -11.25 -15.05
CA LEU A 320 2.27 -11.52 -13.69
C LEU A 320 1.95 -12.96 -13.32
N LEU A 321 2.98 -13.73 -13.03
CA LEU A 321 2.86 -15.08 -12.48
C LEU A 321 2.65 -15.03 -10.97
N LEU A 322 1.61 -15.67 -10.46
CA LEU A 322 1.28 -15.70 -9.05
C LEU A 322 1.60 -17.08 -8.46
N PHE A 323 2.35 -17.07 -7.36
CA PHE A 323 2.82 -18.27 -6.69
C PHE A 323 2.34 -18.32 -5.25
N GLY A 324 2.19 -19.51 -4.71
CA GLY A 324 1.75 -19.63 -3.32
C GLY A 324 1.29 -21.02 -2.93
N THR A 325 0.30 -21.08 -2.07
CA THR A 325 -0.29 -22.33 -1.60
C THR A 325 -1.55 -22.63 -2.40
N LYS A 326 -1.61 -23.81 -3.02
CA LYS A 326 -2.78 -24.27 -3.78
C LYS A 326 -3.98 -24.51 -2.86
N ALA A 327 -5.18 -24.36 -3.41
CA ALA A 327 -6.41 -24.68 -2.70
C ALA A 327 -6.42 -26.16 -2.32
N GLN A 328 -6.67 -26.48 -1.05
CA GLN A 328 -6.81 -27.85 -0.55
C GLN A 328 -7.55 -27.91 0.78
N ASN A 329 -8.21 -29.01 1.05
CA ASN A 329 -8.94 -29.26 2.32
C ASN A 329 -9.92 -28.15 2.70
N GLY A 330 -10.66 -27.59 1.71
CA GLY A 330 -11.63 -26.49 1.93
C GLY A 330 -11.02 -25.12 2.16
N LYS A 331 -9.69 -24.99 2.17
CA LYS A 331 -8.99 -23.68 2.20
C LYS A 331 -8.79 -23.16 0.79
N ARG A 332 -9.02 -21.87 0.61
CA ARG A 332 -8.74 -21.16 -0.66
C ARG A 332 -7.24 -21.08 -0.93
N GLU A 333 -6.87 -20.95 -2.19
CA GLU A 333 -5.50 -20.61 -2.57
C GLU A 333 -5.01 -19.33 -1.90
N ARG A 334 -3.71 -19.24 -1.64
CA ARG A 334 -3.09 -18.09 -1.01
C ARG A 334 -1.86 -17.67 -1.82
N VAL A 335 -1.94 -16.51 -2.45
CA VAL A 335 -0.82 -15.87 -3.13
C VAL A 335 0.19 -15.35 -2.11
N SER A 336 1.48 -15.63 -2.33
CA SER A 336 2.59 -15.20 -1.48
C SER A 336 3.82 -14.73 -2.26
N HIS A 337 3.83 -14.88 -3.61
CA HIS A 337 4.94 -14.47 -4.46
C HIS A 337 4.45 -14.11 -5.85
N VAL A 338 5.24 -13.29 -6.57
CA VAL A 338 4.93 -12.80 -7.93
C VAL A 338 6.20 -12.57 -8.73
N GLY A 339 6.11 -12.75 -10.06
CA GLY A 339 7.15 -12.40 -11.02
C GLY A 339 6.54 -12.08 -12.38
N PHE A 340 7.32 -11.53 -13.30
CA PHE A 340 6.92 -11.29 -14.69
C PHE A 340 7.22 -12.50 -15.56
N TYR A 341 6.23 -12.99 -16.29
CA TYR A 341 6.46 -13.94 -17.38
C TYR A 341 7.20 -13.25 -18.55
N THR A 342 8.22 -13.92 -19.10
CA THR A 342 8.98 -13.36 -20.21
C THR A 342 8.62 -14.05 -21.53
N ASN A 343 8.85 -15.33 -21.67
CA ASN A 343 8.42 -16.22 -22.77
C ASN A 343 8.93 -17.64 -22.53
N ASN A 344 8.46 -18.62 -23.29
CA ASN A 344 8.98 -20.00 -23.33
C ASN A 344 9.20 -20.63 -21.94
N GLY A 345 8.27 -20.38 -20.99
CA GLY A 345 8.38 -20.87 -19.62
C GLY A 345 9.38 -20.12 -18.74
N ARG A 346 10.02 -19.06 -19.24
CA ARG A 346 10.92 -18.21 -18.44
C ARG A 346 10.17 -17.06 -17.78
N PHE A 347 10.70 -16.61 -16.65
CA PHE A 347 10.18 -15.48 -15.89
C PHE A 347 11.31 -14.76 -15.15
N ILE A 348 11.03 -13.53 -14.72
CA ILE A 348 11.93 -12.73 -13.91
C ILE A 348 11.25 -12.35 -12.62
N HIS A 349 11.92 -12.55 -11.49
CA HIS A 349 11.38 -12.30 -10.16
C HIS A 349 12.47 -11.90 -9.15
N SER A 350 12.06 -11.48 -7.95
CA SER A 350 12.96 -11.27 -6.83
C SER A 350 12.76 -12.37 -5.78
N LEU A 351 13.76 -13.26 -5.68
CA LEU A 351 13.85 -14.31 -4.66
C LEU A 351 15.33 -14.53 -4.32
N GLY A 352 15.76 -14.08 -3.13
CA GLY A 352 17.16 -13.90 -2.78
C GLY A 352 17.76 -12.65 -3.42
N TRP A 353 17.63 -12.52 -4.73
CA TRP A 353 17.94 -11.33 -5.55
C TRP A 353 17.05 -11.35 -6.79
N VAL A 354 17.03 -10.27 -7.56
CA VAL A 354 16.34 -10.24 -8.86
C VAL A 354 17.10 -11.11 -9.85
N ARG A 355 16.42 -12.10 -10.42
CA ARG A 355 16.99 -13.08 -11.34
C ARG A 355 15.97 -13.58 -12.36
N GLU A 356 16.46 -14.13 -13.47
CA GLU A 356 15.67 -14.97 -14.37
C GLU A 356 15.55 -16.38 -13.79
N ALA A 357 14.43 -17.03 -14.06
CA ALA A 357 14.14 -18.42 -13.74
C ALA A 357 13.32 -19.07 -14.86
N SER A 358 13.23 -20.38 -14.86
CA SER A 358 12.55 -21.16 -15.91
C SER A 358 11.75 -22.33 -15.34
N PHE A 359 10.64 -22.64 -15.98
CA PHE A 359 9.87 -23.87 -15.74
C PHE A 359 10.32 -25.05 -16.59
N ASN A 360 11.25 -24.84 -17.54
CA ASN A 360 11.80 -25.91 -18.36
C ASN A 360 12.95 -26.61 -17.61
N PRO A 361 12.84 -27.95 -17.31
CA PRO A 361 13.90 -28.70 -16.62
C PRO A 361 15.25 -28.72 -17.35
N GLU A 362 15.27 -28.49 -18.67
CA GLU A 362 16.50 -28.46 -19.46
C GLU A 362 17.21 -27.10 -19.44
N ASP A 363 16.54 -26.07 -18.87
CA ASP A 363 17.08 -24.73 -18.77
C ASP A 363 18.06 -24.62 -17.59
N PRO A 364 19.26 -24.03 -17.75
CA PRO A 364 20.22 -23.82 -16.65
C PRO A 364 19.66 -23.05 -15.44
N VAL A 365 18.59 -22.26 -15.62
CA VAL A 365 17.93 -21.49 -14.55
C VAL A 365 16.58 -22.14 -14.15
N TYR A 366 16.46 -23.45 -14.30
CA TYR A 366 15.27 -24.20 -13.89
C TYR A 366 14.93 -24.00 -12.42
N ASP A 367 13.68 -23.70 -12.13
CA ASP A 367 13.16 -23.46 -10.78
C ASP A 367 11.96 -24.39 -10.47
N ALA A 368 12.27 -25.60 -9.98
CA ALA A 368 11.24 -26.57 -9.57
C ALA A 368 10.44 -26.08 -8.37
N TYR A 369 11.04 -25.26 -7.49
CA TYR A 369 10.35 -24.76 -6.30
C TYR A 369 9.20 -23.83 -6.70
N ASP A 370 9.44 -22.88 -7.61
CA ASP A 370 8.40 -21.97 -8.06
C ASP A 370 7.41 -22.63 -9.03
N LEU A 371 7.84 -23.59 -9.86
CA LEU A 371 6.93 -24.39 -10.67
C LEU A 371 5.87 -25.11 -9.83
N ASN A 372 6.28 -25.73 -8.72
CA ASN A 372 5.37 -26.44 -7.83
C ASN A 372 4.36 -25.53 -7.11
N ARG A 373 4.70 -24.25 -6.94
CA ARG A 373 3.87 -23.25 -6.28
C ARG A 373 3.07 -22.37 -7.23
N LEU A 374 3.26 -22.51 -8.54
CA LEU A 374 2.54 -21.73 -9.54
C LEU A 374 1.03 -21.97 -9.40
N LEU A 375 0.28 -20.86 -9.29
CA LEU A 375 -1.17 -20.87 -9.10
C LEU A 375 -1.88 -20.49 -10.41
N PHE A 376 -1.66 -19.26 -10.87
CA PHE A 376 -2.26 -18.65 -12.06
C PHE A 376 -1.44 -17.45 -12.48
N ALA A 377 -1.83 -16.81 -13.56
CA ALA A 377 -1.28 -15.52 -13.97
C ALA A 377 -2.36 -14.43 -14.00
N VAL A 378 -1.95 -13.16 -14.02
CA VAL A 378 -2.84 -12.05 -14.33
C VAL A 378 -2.24 -11.17 -15.43
N ARG A 379 -3.05 -10.81 -16.41
CA ARG A 379 -2.70 -9.91 -17.50
C ARG A 379 -3.13 -8.50 -17.14
N ILE A 380 -2.17 -7.62 -16.89
CA ILE A 380 -2.43 -6.27 -16.37
C ILE A 380 -2.33 -5.18 -17.43
N LEU A 381 -1.47 -5.34 -18.43
CA LEU A 381 -1.13 -4.26 -19.36
C LEU A 381 -2.33 -3.66 -20.12
N PRO A 382 -3.30 -4.46 -20.61
CA PRO A 382 -4.50 -3.90 -21.27
C PRO A 382 -5.43 -3.12 -20.34
N PHE A 383 -5.25 -3.24 -19.01
CA PHE A 383 -6.17 -2.67 -18.01
C PHE A 383 -5.61 -1.42 -17.31
N ILE A 384 -4.42 -0.95 -17.71
CA ILE A 384 -3.84 0.30 -17.21
C ILE A 384 -4.81 1.45 -17.51
N ASN A 385 -5.10 2.29 -16.52
CA ASN A 385 -6.08 3.38 -16.56
C ASN A 385 -7.55 2.96 -16.76
N GLN A 386 -7.84 1.65 -16.71
CA GLN A 386 -9.22 1.13 -16.82
C GLN A 386 -9.72 0.54 -15.51
N GLU A 387 -8.81 0.31 -14.56
CA GLU A 387 -9.12 -0.31 -13.28
C GLU A 387 -8.54 0.50 -12.12
N LYS A 388 -9.33 0.69 -11.05
CA LYS A 388 -8.89 1.39 -9.85
C LYS A 388 -7.62 0.74 -9.27
N GLY A 389 -6.61 1.56 -8.97
CA GLY A 389 -5.32 1.12 -8.40
C GLY A 389 -4.37 0.47 -9.42
N LEU A 390 -4.69 0.54 -10.71
CA LEU A 390 -3.80 0.19 -11.82
C LEU A 390 -3.83 1.34 -12.83
N ASN A 391 -3.03 2.36 -12.60
CA ASN A 391 -3.08 3.59 -13.37
C ASN A 391 -1.71 4.27 -13.49
N THR A 392 -1.58 5.12 -14.48
CA THR A 392 -0.43 6.04 -14.59
C THR A 392 -0.51 7.14 -13.53
N THR A 393 0.63 7.73 -13.17
CA THR A 393 0.63 8.76 -12.13
C THR A 393 -0.17 10.00 -12.52
N ASP A 394 -0.31 10.33 -13.81
CA ASP A 394 -1.15 11.42 -14.32
C ASP A 394 -2.66 11.11 -14.28
N GLN A 395 -3.05 9.86 -13.99
CA GLN A 395 -4.44 9.46 -13.75
C GLN A 395 -4.71 9.15 -12.26
N ASN A 396 -3.71 9.33 -11.40
CA ASN A 396 -3.83 9.05 -9.98
C ASN A 396 -4.12 10.34 -9.20
N GLU A 397 -5.16 10.32 -8.35
CA GLU A 397 -5.66 11.48 -7.60
C GLU A 397 -4.61 12.18 -6.69
N PHE A 398 -3.57 11.46 -6.28
CA PHE A 398 -2.50 12.03 -5.47
C PHE A 398 -1.63 13.03 -6.23
N TYR A 399 -1.58 12.92 -7.56
CA TYR A 399 -0.75 13.76 -8.42
C TYR A 399 -1.52 14.92 -9.11
N HIS A 400 -2.75 15.20 -8.65
CA HIS A 400 -3.58 16.31 -9.15
C HIS A 400 -3.67 17.49 -8.19
#